data_2dd1c447bb2bb3f515ed485f2d2f64a7
#
_entry.id   2dd1c447bb2bb3f515ed485f2d2f64a7
#
_cell.length_a   1.000
_cell.length_b   1.000
_cell.length_c   1.000
_cell.angle_alpha   90.00
_cell.angle_beta   90.00
_cell.angle_gamma   90.00
#
_symmetry.space_group_name_H-M   'P 1'
#
loop_
_entity.id
_entity.type
_entity.pdbx_description
1 polymer ?
#
loop_
_entity_poly.entity_id
_entity_poly.type
_entity_poly.pdbx_seq_one_letter_code
_entity_poly.pdbx_strand_id
1 'polypeptide(L)' 'MPNRIDVPDKPDVHLDDVAYDAIELANESGEPVTVALGERETVVEPGTKVGPAAITARLLYADER' A
#
# COMPACT_ATOMS: atom_id res chain seq x y z
N MET A 1 4.65 10.18 13.50
CA MET A 1 3.61 9.14 13.45
C MET A 1 3.72 8.41 12.14
N PRO A 2 3.67 7.10 12.14
CA PRO A 2 3.68 6.37 10.86
C PRO A 2 2.40 6.66 10.08
N ASN A 3 2.56 6.80 8.80
CA ASN A 3 1.41 7.00 7.92
C ASN A 3 0.72 5.67 7.68
N ARG A 4 -0.60 5.71 7.61
CA ARG A 4 -1.38 4.50 7.40
C ARG A 4 -2.59 4.80 6.52
N ILE A 5 -2.85 3.92 5.58
CA ILE A 5 -4.02 3.99 4.72
C ILE A 5 -4.82 2.72 4.93
N ASP A 6 -6.06 2.88 5.41
CA ASP A 6 -6.97 1.75 5.56
C ASP A 6 -7.87 1.70 4.35
N VAL A 7 -7.82 0.58 3.61
CA VAL A 7 -8.55 0.41 2.37
C VAL A 7 -9.85 -0.31 2.67
N PRO A 8 -11.01 0.27 2.26
CA PRO A 8 -12.27 -0.45 2.42
C PRO A 8 -12.28 -1.72 1.58
N ASP A 9 -12.79 -2.80 2.14
CA ASP A 9 -12.88 -4.07 1.44
C ASP A 9 -14.15 -4.08 0.60
N LYS A 10 -14.10 -3.38 -0.52
CA LYS A 10 -15.25 -3.23 -1.41
C LYS A 10 -14.83 -3.57 -2.84
N PRO A 11 -15.75 -4.10 -3.64
CA PRO A 11 -15.39 -4.52 -5.00
C PRO A 11 -15.04 -3.35 -5.93
N ASP A 12 -15.49 -2.15 -5.62
CA ASP A 12 -15.24 -1.00 -6.49
C ASP A 12 -13.99 -0.20 -6.10
N VAL A 13 -13.20 -0.69 -5.16
CA VAL A 13 -11.97 -0.01 -4.78
C VAL A 13 -10.86 -0.41 -5.76
N HIS A 14 -10.14 0.60 -6.24
CA HIS A 14 -9.03 0.39 -7.15
C HIS A 14 -7.73 0.37 -6.36
N LEU A 15 -7.23 -0.84 -6.10
CA LEU A 15 -6.05 -1.00 -5.25
C LEU A 15 -4.81 -0.34 -5.86
N ASP A 16 -4.70 -0.33 -7.19
CA ASP A 16 -3.56 0.32 -7.82
C ASP A 16 -3.52 1.81 -7.53
N ASP A 17 -4.69 2.45 -7.47
CA ASP A 17 -4.75 3.87 -7.12
C ASP A 17 -4.32 4.09 -5.68
N VAL A 18 -4.76 3.24 -4.77
CA VAL A 18 -4.37 3.33 -3.37
C VAL A 18 -2.87 3.11 -3.24
N ALA A 19 -2.32 2.15 -3.96
CA ALA A 19 -0.90 1.88 -3.92
C ALA A 19 -0.09 3.07 -4.44
N TYR A 20 -0.56 3.69 -5.50
CA TYR A 20 0.09 4.88 -6.04
C TYR A 20 0.11 6.00 -4.99
N ASP A 21 -1.03 6.23 -4.35
CA ASP A 21 -1.12 7.27 -3.32
C ASP A 21 -0.17 6.97 -2.17
N ALA A 22 -0.05 5.71 -1.78
CA ALA A 22 0.85 5.32 -0.71
C ALA A 22 2.31 5.59 -1.09
N ILE A 23 2.67 5.31 -2.35
CA ILE A 23 4.03 5.58 -2.81
C ILE A 23 4.31 7.08 -2.76
N GLU A 24 3.37 7.88 -3.23
CA GLU A 24 3.55 9.32 -3.22
C GLU A 24 3.66 9.85 -1.79
N LEU A 25 2.82 9.37 -0.91
CA LEU A 25 2.84 9.81 0.48
C LEU A 25 4.16 9.45 1.15
N ALA A 26 4.65 8.24 0.91
CA ALA A 26 5.93 7.83 1.47
C ALA A 26 7.06 8.71 0.98
N ASN A 27 7.06 9.02 -0.32
CA ASN A 27 8.11 9.85 -0.89
C ASN A 27 8.05 11.28 -0.38
N GLU A 28 6.86 11.82 -0.20
CA GLU A 28 6.70 13.19 0.26
C GLU A 28 7.03 13.34 1.74
N SER A 29 6.63 12.36 2.55
CA SER A 29 6.84 12.44 3.98
C SER A 29 8.22 11.95 4.41
N GLY A 30 8.87 11.15 3.57
CA GLY A 30 10.13 10.53 3.93
C GLY A 30 9.98 9.41 4.95
N GLU A 31 8.77 8.91 5.13
CA GLU A 31 8.48 7.87 6.13
C GLU A 31 7.70 6.74 5.49
N PRO A 32 7.82 5.52 6.04
CA PRO A 32 7.04 4.39 5.51
C PRO A 32 5.54 4.61 5.67
N VAL A 33 4.79 4.07 4.72
CA VAL A 33 3.33 4.10 4.75
C VAL A 33 2.82 2.68 4.83
N THR A 34 1.96 2.40 5.79
CA THR A 34 1.32 1.09 5.91
C THR A 34 -0.01 1.13 5.17
N VAL A 35 -0.20 0.19 4.26
CA VAL A 35 -1.47 0.04 3.55
C VAL A 35 -2.13 -1.22 4.06
N ALA A 36 -3.35 -1.08 4.55
CA ALA A 36 -4.09 -2.19 5.16
C ALA A 36 -5.35 -2.47 4.36
N LEU A 37 -5.57 -3.74 4.06
CA LEU A 37 -6.78 -4.21 3.38
C LEU A 37 -7.32 -5.40 4.18
N GLY A 38 -8.36 -5.14 4.98
CA GLY A 38 -8.86 -6.17 5.86
C GLY A 38 -7.81 -6.58 6.86
N GLU A 39 -7.44 -7.85 6.85
CA GLU A 39 -6.42 -8.37 7.77
C GLU A 39 -5.03 -8.35 7.15
N ARG A 40 -4.90 -7.86 5.94
CA ARG A 40 -3.62 -7.85 5.23
C ARG A 40 -3.03 -6.46 5.26
N GLU A 41 -1.72 -6.41 5.38
CA GLU A 41 -1.01 -5.14 5.41
C GLU A 41 0.27 -5.25 4.61
N THR A 42 0.68 -4.14 4.02
CA THR A 42 1.99 -4.05 3.42
C THR A 42 2.55 -2.68 3.71
N VAL A 43 3.88 -2.58 3.74
CA VAL A 43 4.56 -1.32 4.04
C VAL A 43 5.21 -0.82 2.75
N VAL A 44 4.97 0.46 2.46
CA VAL A 44 5.56 1.13 1.32
C VAL A 44 6.61 2.09 1.84
N GLU A 45 7.87 1.88 1.44
CA GLU A 45 8.96 2.67 1.95
C GLU A 45 9.25 3.85 1.04
N PRO A 46 9.75 4.97 1.59
CA PRO A 46 10.13 6.10 0.75
C PRO A 46 11.27 5.72 -0.17
N GLY A 47 11.21 6.23 -1.39
CA GLY A 47 12.23 5.92 -2.37
C GLY A 47 12.09 4.55 -3.01
N THR A 48 10.96 3.88 -2.80
CA THR A 48 10.75 2.57 -3.38
C THR A 48 10.76 2.65 -4.91
N LYS A 49 11.28 1.60 -5.54
CA LYS A 49 11.31 1.51 -6.99
C LYS A 49 10.25 0.58 -7.54
N VAL A 50 9.48 -0.07 -6.66
CA VAL A 50 8.39 -0.94 -7.12
C VAL A 50 7.20 -0.07 -7.52
N GLY A 51 6.43 -0.56 -8.47
CA GLY A 51 5.25 0.14 -8.94
C GLY A 51 4.01 -0.22 -8.14
N PRO A 52 2.89 0.48 -8.43
CA PRO A 52 1.64 0.22 -7.71
C PRO A 52 1.16 -1.22 -7.84
N ALA A 53 1.38 -1.84 -9.00
CA ALA A 53 0.92 -3.22 -9.20
C ALA A 53 1.63 -4.18 -8.25
N ALA A 54 2.91 -3.93 -7.95
CA ALA A 54 3.63 -4.80 -7.03
C ALA A 54 3.08 -4.67 -5.61
N ILE A 55 2.69 -3.47 -5.22
CA ILE A 55 2.12 -3.25 -3.91
C ILE A 55 0.75 -3.89 -3.81
N THR A 56 -0.05 -3.76 -4.86
CA THR A 56 -1.35 -4.44 -4.92
C THR A 56 -1.18 -5.94 -4.77
N ALA A 57 -0.18 -6.50 -5.46
CA ALA A 57 0.07 -7.94 -5.37
C ALA A 57 0.44 -8.34 -3.95
N ARG A 58 1.23 -7.52 -3.26
CA ARG A 58 1.58 -7.81 -1.87
C ARG A 58 0.35 -7.83 -0.97
N LEU A 59 -0.58 -6.90 -1.21
CA LEU A 59 -1.81 -6.88 -0.42
C LEU A 59 -2.67 -8.10 -0.66
N LEU A 60 -2.75 -8.55 -1.92
CA LEU A 60 -3.63 -9.66 -2.26
C LEU A 60 -3.02 -11.01 -1.94
N TYR A 61 -1.69 -11.12 -1.97
CA TYR A 61 -1.02 -12.42 -1.84
C TYR A 61 0.02 -12.43 -0.72
N ALA A 62 -0.11 -11.51 0.24
CA ALA A 62 0.94 -11.33 1.23
C ALA A 62 1.15 -12.56 2.12
N ASP A 63 0.13 -13.36 2.33
CA ASP A 63 0.22 -14.51 3.21
C ASP A 63 0.54 -15.80 2.46
N GLU A 64 0.88 -15.73 1.19
CA GLU A 64 1.30 -16.89 0.47
C GLU A 64 2.73 -17.28 0.82
N ARG A 65 2.98 -18.54 0.92
CA ARG A 65 4.28 -19.06 1.30
C ARG A 65 4.79 -20.00 0.24
#